data_a77e5e8d6bd4a1640cbfc5c336752d1d
#
_entry.id   a77e5e8d6bd4a1640cbfc5c336752d1d
#
_cell.length_a   1.000
_cell.length_b   1.000
_cell.length_c   1.000
_cell.angle_alpha   90.00
_cell.angle_beta   90.00
_cell.angle_gamma   90.00
#
_symmetry.space_group_name_H-M   'P 1'
#
loop_
_entity.id
_entity.type
_entity.pdbx_description
1 polymer ?
#
loop_
_entity_poly.entity_id
_entity_poly.type
_entity_poly.pdbx_seq_one_letter_code
_entity_poly.pdbx_strand_id
1 'polypeptide(L)'
;YTLFFGAKINEGSRWIKLPIINLTIQSSDVAKLALFMYLSRVLSKKQEVIKDFKKGFLPVIIPVFIICGLIMPANLSNALLTGATSLLLLFIGRVSFKHILLTIGVAMIPIVIIISVAIATHKSNEGTIDSGKPVVAESLKSWGRFGTWVKRVQDFMYAKDNEVPYQVQQAKIAIANGGIFVGL
;
A
#
# COMPACT_ATOMS: atom_id res chain seq x y z
N TYR A 1 12.76 14.25 -0.06
CA TYR A 1 12.58 15.41 -0.96
C TYR A 1 11.20 15.44 -1.60
N THR A 2 10.79 14.41 -2.33
CA THR A 2 9.50 14.39 -3.08
C THR A 2 8.25 14.43 -2.21
N LEU A 3 8.30 13.97 -0.95
CA LEU A 3 7.16 14.09 -0.03
C LEU A 3 6.85 15.56 0.33
N PHE A 4 7.87 16.43 0.34
CA PHE A 4 7.74 17.83 0.72
C PHE A 4 7.76 18.79 -0.48
N PHE A 5 8.55 18.47 -1.53
CA PHE A 5 8.82 19.36 -2.66
C PHE A 5 8.43 18.78 -4.02
N GLY A 6 7.81 17.60 -4.07
CA GLY A 6 7.41 16.96 -5.31
C GLY A 6 6.26 17.69 -6.03
N ALA A 7 6.23 17.63 -7.36
CA ALA A 7 5.12 18.15 -8.15
C ALA A 7 3.81 17.41 -7.79
N LYS A 8 2.77 18.17 -7.44
CA LYS A 8 1.44 17.64 -7.15
C LYS A 8 0.73 17.32 -8.46
N ILE A 9 0.63 16.04 -8.80
CA ILE A 9 -0.18 15.54 -9.90
C ILE A 9 -1.20 14.58 -9.30
N ASN A 10 -2.50 14.79 -9.53
CA ASN A 10 -3.59 13.99 -8.95
C ASN A 10 -3.51 13.85 -7.41
N GLU A 11 -3.40 14.98 -6.71
CA GLU A 11 -3.34 15.07 -5.23
C GLU A 11 -2.17 14.34 -4.56
N GLY A 12 -1.12 13.95 -5.30
CA GLY A 12 0.07 13.30 -4.74
C GLY A 12 1.37 13.93 -5.22
N SER A 13 2.23 14.39 -4.30
CA SER A 13 3.59 14.86 -4.61
C SER A 13 4.51 13.66 -4.80
N ARG A 14 4.45 13.00 -5.96
CA ARG A 14 5.18 11.75 -6.23
C ARG A 14 6.14 11.85 -7.40
N TRP A 15 6.02 12.92 -8.19
CA TRP A 15 6.68 13.06 -9.46
C TRP A 15 7.80 14.08 -9.39
N ILE A 16 8.94 13.74 -9.97
CA ILE A 16 10.04 14.68 -10.23
C ILE A 16 9.96 15.01 -11.72
N LYS A 17 9.76 16.28 -12.04
CA LYS A 17 9.88 16.77 -13.41
C LYS A 17 11.36 17.01 -13.71
N LEU A 18 11.88 16.37 -14.74
CA LEU A 18 13.19 16.70 -15.27
C LEU A 18 13.07 17.90 -16.20
N PRO A 19 13.78 19.01 -15.91
CA PRO A 19 13.61 20.27 -16.64
C PRO A 19 14.08 20.18 -18.11
N ILE A 20 14.93 19.21 -18.44
CA ILE A 20 15.57 19.12 -19.78
C ILE A 20 14.71 18.34 -20.78
N ILE A 21 13.93 17.32 -20.33
CA ILE A 21 13.29 16.36 -21.26
C ILE A 21 11.77 16.32 -21.06
N ASN A 22 11.19 17.16 -20.20
CA ASN A 22 9.77 17.13 -19.79
C ASN A 22 9.27 15.73 -19.34
N LEU A 23 10.18 14.84 -18.97
CA LEU A 23 9.86 13.52 -18.43
C LEU A 23 9.59 13.65 -16.92
N THR A 24 8.55 12.96 -16.50
CA THR A 24 8.22 12.81 -15.08
C THR A 24 8.66 11.44 -14.60
N ILE A 25 9.52 11.38 -13.58
CA ILE A 25 9.96 10.14 -12.94
C ILE A 25 9.31 10.05 -11.57
N GLN A 26 8.73 8.89 -11.27
CA GLN A 26 8.19 8.62 -9.95
C GLN A 26 9.32 8.13 -9.03
N SER A 27 9.61 8.87 -7.98
CA SER A 27 10.70 8.56 -7.04
C SER A 27 10.57 7.18 -6.39
N SER A 28 9.34 6.70 -6.16
CA SER A 28 9.10 5.37 -5.61
C SER A 28 9.54 4.23 -6.54
N ASP A 29 9.58 4.44 -7.86
CA ASP A 29 9.99 3.38 -8.80
C ASP A 29 11.51 3.19 -8.76
N VAL A 30 12.25 4.29 -8.67
CA VAL A 30 13.70 4.25 -8.47
C VAL A 30 14.04 3.59 -7.13
N ALA A 31 13.31 3.95 -6.06
CA ALA A 31 13.51 3.36 -4.73
C ALA A 31 13.22 1.85 -4.71
N LYS A 32 12.17 1.39 -5.40
CA LYS A 32 11.85 -0.03 -5.55
C LYS A 32 12.95 -0.78 -6.29
N LEU A 33 13.42 -0.23 -7.41
CA LEU A 33 14.49 -0.85 -8.20
C LEU A 33 15.75 -1.01 -7.35
N ALA A 34 16.16 0.05 -6.66
CA ALA A 34 17.32 0.01 -5.77
C ALA A 34 17.14 -1.01 -4.63
N LEU A 35 15.94 -1.09 -4.05
CA LEU A 35 15.62 -2.07 -3.02
C LEU A 35 15.78 -3.50 -3.55
N PHE A 36 15.19 -3.82 -4.70
CA PHE A 36 15.25 -5.18 -5.24
C PHE A 36 16.66 -5.59 -5.65
N MET A 37 17.45 -4.68 -6.19
CA MET A 37 18.87 -4.90 -6.47
C MET A 37 19.65 -5.17 -5.18
N TYR A 38 19.41 -4.38 -4.14
CA TYR A 38 20.01 -4.58 -2.82
C TYR A 38 19.63 -5.94 -2.22
N LEU A 39 18.34 -6.28 -2.22
CA LEU A 39 17.83 -7.56 -1.71
C LEU A 39 18.46 -8.74 -2.44
N SER A 40 18.47 -8.73 -3.76
CA SER A 40 19.07 -9.79 -4.57
C SER A 40 20.55 -10.00 -4.24
N ARG A 41 21.30 -8.90 -4.10
CA ARG A 41 22.73 -8.94 -3.75
C ARG A 41 22.95 -9.50 -2.34
N VAL A 42 22.19 -9.02 -1.36
CA VAL A 42 22.38 -9.45 0.05
C VAL A 42 21.94 -10.89 0.24
N LEU A 43 20.82 -11.30 -0.36
CA LEU A 43 20.34 -12.67 -0.32
C LEU A 43 21.37 -13.63 -0.94
N SER A 44 21.96 -13.27 -2.08
CA SER A 44 23.00 -14.06 -2.72
C SER A 44 24.28 -14.20 -1.86
N LYS A 45 24.73 -13.07 -1.27
CA LYS A 45 25.97 -13.08 -0.46
C LYS A 45 25.83 -13.76 0.90
N LYS A 46 24.64 -13.73 1.49
CA LYS A 46 24.40 -14.20 2.88
C LYS A 46 23.65 -15.53 2.95
N GLN A 47 23.66 -16.33 1.90
CA GLN A 47 22.91 -17.61 1.84
C GLN A 47 23.17 -18.54 3.04
N GLU A 48 24.40 -18.61 3.53
CA GLU A 48 24.77 -19.47 4.66
C GLU A 48 24.19 -19.01 5.99
N VAL A 49 24.11 -17.69 6.20
CA VAL A 49 23.65 -17.09 7.47
C VAL A 49 22.23 -16.50 7.38
N ILE A 50 21.54 -16.66 6.25
CA ILE A 50 20.24 -16.01 6.00
C ILE A 50 19.14 -16.51 6.95
N LYS A 51 19.28 -17.69 7.51
CA LYS A 51 18.37 -18.27 8.51
C LYS A 51 18.56 -17.69 9.92
N ASP A 52 19.70 -17.02 10.16
CA ASP A 52 19.97 -16.34 11.43
C ASP A 52 19.20 -15.01 11.46
N PHE A 53 18.47 -14.77 12.55
CA PHE A 53 17.63 -13.59 12.70
C PHE A 53 18.44 -12.28 12.66
N LYS A 54 19.54 -12.20 13.44
CA LYS A 54 20.33 -10.96 13.55
C LYS A 54 21.27 -10.72 12.39
N LYS A 55 21.98 -11.75 11.92
CA LYS A 55 23.05 -11.61 10.93
C LYS A 55 22.54 -11.72 9.48
N GLY A 56 21.49 -12.49 9.28
CA GLY A 56 20.90 -12.73 7.95
C GLY A 56 19.63 -11.92 7.70
N PHE A 57 18.59 -12.14 8.51
CA PHE A 57 17.26 -11.61 8.25
C PHE A 57 17.14 -10.10 8.51
N LEU A 58 17.63 -9.61 9.67
CA LEU A 58 17.45 -8.22 10.07
C LEU A 58 18.00 -7.20 9.07
N PRO A 59 19.23 -7.35 8.53
CA PRO A 59 19.75 -6.40 7.55
C PRO A 59 19.01 -6.41 6.21
N VAL A 60 18.25 -7.47 5.93
CA VAL A 60 17.44 -7.57 4.71
C VAL A 60 16.05 -6.94 4.91
N ILE A 61 15.43 -7.16 6.06
CA ILE A 61 14.07 -6.70 6.32
C ILE A 61 13.97 -5.21 6.67
N ILE A 62 14.99 -4.64 7.32
CA ILE A 62 15.00 -3.22 7.69
C ILE A 62 14.81 -2.29 6.48
N PRO A 63 15.60 -2.41 5.38
CA PRO A 63 15.40 -1.58 4.20
C PRO A 63 14.02 -1.74 3.56
N VAL A 64 13.44 -2.96 3.60
CA VAL A 64 12.07 -3.21 3.11
C VAL A 64 11.06 -2.37 3.90
N PHE A 65 11.11 -2.42 5.23
CA PHE A 65 10.21 -1.64 6.09
C PHE A 65 10.39 -0.14 5.91
N ILE A 66 11.63 0.34 5.79
CA ILE A 66 11.92 1.76 5.57
C ILE A 66 11.30 2.24 4.25
N ILE A 67 11.56 1.52 3.16
CA ILE A 67 11.07 1.93 1.83
C ILE A 67 9.55 1.78 1.73
N CYS A 68 8.98 0.69 2.22
CA CYS A 68 7.52 0.53 2.27
C CYS A 68 6.86 1.60 3.14
N GLY A 69 7.44 1.93 4.30
CA GLY A 69 6.95 2.98 5.19
C GLY A 69 7.01 4.37 4.57
N LEU A 70 8.04 4.68 3.78
CA LEU A 70 8.13 5.95 3.05
C LEU A 70 7.16 6.04 1.86
N ILE A 71 6.86 4.91 1.20
CA ILE A 71 5.90 4.87 0.09
C ILE A 71 4.46 4.89 0.60
N MET A 72 4.18 4.29 1.75
CA MET A 72 2.84 4.10 2.31
C MET A 72 2.01 5.40 2.38
N PRO A 73 2.49 6.53 2.93
CA PRO A 73 1.71 7.76 3.00
C PRO A 73 1.31 8.30 1.62
N ALA A 74 2.15 8.07 0.62
CA ALA A 74 1.89 8.52 -0.75
C ALA A 74 1.00 7.54 -1.53
N ASN A 75 1.18 6.22 -1.35
CA ASN A 75 0.46 5.19 -2.09
C ASN A 75 0.50 3.83 -1.36
N LEU A 76 -0.56 3.55 -0.59
CA LEU A 76 -0.70 2.29 0.15
C LEU A 76 -0.60 1.05 -0.75
N SER A 77 -1.31 1.05 -1.90
CA SER A 77 -1.30 -0.09 -2.82
C SER A 77 0.11 -0.38 -3.35
N ASN A 78 0.86 0.67 -3.70
CA ASN A 78 2.22 0.54 -4.18
C ASN A 78 3.19 0.05 -3.08
N ALA A 79 2.99 0.49 -1.84
CA ALA A 79 3.73 -0.02 -0.68
C ALA A 79 3.46 -1.51 -0.44
N LEU A 80 2.19 -1.93 -0.50
CA LEU A 80 1.80 -3.34 -0.36
C LEU A 80 2.38 -4.22 -1.46
N LEU A 81 2.32 -3.77 -2.73
CA LEU A 81 2.94 -4.49 -3.85
C LEU A 81 4.46 -4.63 -3.67
N THR A 82 5.13 -3.55 -3.25
CA THR A 82 6.58 -3.57 -2.97
C THR A 82 6.90 -4.55 -1.84
N GLY A 83 6.10 -4.53 -0.78
CA GLY A 83 6.23 -5.47 0.33
C GLY A 83 6.02 -6.92 -0.11
N ALA A 84 4.96 -7.20 -0.87
CA ALA A 84 4.67 -8.54 -1.38
C ALA A 84 5.79 -9.08 -2.29
N THR A 85 6.29 -8.25 -3.21
CA THR A 85 7.43 -8.61 -4.07
C THR A 85 8.69 -8.87 -3.24
N SER A 86 8.94 -8.05 -2.20
CA SER A 86 10.07 -8.26 -1.29
C SER A 86 9.94 -9.58 -0.52
N LEU A 87 8.74 -9.93 -0.05
CA LEU A 87 8.48 -11.21 0.62
C LEU A 87 8.70 -12.41 -0.33
N LEU A 88 8.31 -12.29 -1.60
CA LEU A 88 8.60 -13.32 -2.61
C LEU A 88 10.12 -13.48 -2.81
N LEU A 89 10.87 -12.38 -2.87
CA LEU A 89 12.33 -12.45 -2.96
C LEU A 89 12.96 -13.09 -1.71
N LEU A 90 12.44 -12.80 -0.51
CA LEU A 90 12.88 -13.44 0.73
C LEU A 90 12.59 -14.95 0.73
N PHE A 91 11.45 -15.36 0.21
CA PHE A 91 11.08 -16.76 0.07
C PHE A 91 12.00 -17.49 -0.90
N ILE A 92 12.24 -16.91 -2.09
CA ILE A 92 13.19 -17.45 -3.09
C ILE A 92 14.62 -17.49 -2.51
N GLY A 93 15.00 -16.48 -1.72
CA GLY A 93 16.29 -16.38 -1.03
C GLY A 93 16.49 -17.34 0.14
N ARG A 94 15.57 -18.29 0.35
CA ARG A 94 15.62 -19.32 1.41
C ARG A 94 15.64 -18.78 2.84
N VAL A 95 15.06 -17.62 3.06
CA VAL A 95 14.83 -17.10 4.43
C VAL A 95 13.92 -18.05 5.18
N SER A 96 14.17 -18.21 6.48
CA SER A 96 13.34 -19.06 7.33
C SER A 96 11.86 -18.67 7.27
N PHE A 97 10.98 -19.63 7.05
CA PHE A 97 9.53 -19.40 6.96
C PHE A 97 8.95 -18.72 8.20
N LYS A 98 9.53 -19.00 9.38
CA LYS A 98 9.15 -18.31 10.64
C LYS A 98 9.36 -16.81 10.57
N HIS A 99 10.45 -16.34 9.96
CA HIS A 99 10.74 -14.91 9.81
C HIS A 99 9.83 -14.25 8.77
N ILE A 100 9.49 -14.97 7.70
CA ILE A 100 8.53 -14.49 6.70
C ILE A 100 7.15 -14.33 7.34
N LEU A 101 6.69 -15.32 8.10
CA LEU A 101 5.41 -15.25 8.81
C LEU A 101 5.37 -14.12 9.83
N LEU A 102 6.47 -13.91 10.57
CA LEU A 102 6.63 -12.79 11.48
C LEU A 102 6.49 -11.45 10.73
N THR A 103 7.13 -11.32 9.57
CA THR A 103 7.05 -10.10 8.75
C THR A 103 5.62 -9.84 8.28
N ILE A 104 4.93 -10.87 7.82
CA ILE A 104 3.51 -10.77 7.41
C ILE A 104 2.67 -10.34 8.61
N GLY A 105 2.87 -10.93 9.80
CA GLY A 105 2.16 -10.55 11.02
C GLY A 105 2.34 -9.08 11.36
N VAL A 106 3.58 -8.58 11.33
CA VAL A 106 3.88 -7.16 11.58
C VAL A 106 3.27 -6.26 10.51
N ALA A 107 3.34 -6.66 9.23
CA ALA A 107 2.75 -5.90 8.11
C ALA A 107 1.22 -5.85 8.16
N MET A 108 0.57 -6.82 8.79
CA MET A 108 -0.90 -6.84 8.97
C MET A 108 -1.38 -5.84 10.04
N ILE A 109 -0.52 -5.42 10.99
CA ILE A 109 -0.92 -4.51 12.06
C ILE A 109 -1.56 -3.21 11.54
N PRO A 110 -0.92 -2.42 10.65
CA PRO A 110 -1.52 -1.20 10.14
C PRO A 110 -2.83 -1.45 9.36
N ILE A 111 -2.95 -2.58 8.67
CA ILE A 111 -4.17 -2.96 7.94
C ILE A 111 -5.31 -3.22 8.93
N VAL A 112 -5.06 -3.98 9.98
CA VAL A 112 -6.05 -4.24 11.04
C VAL A 112 -6.49 -2.95 11.73
N ILE A 113 -5.55 -2.02 11.98
CA ILE A 113 -5.87 -0.70 12.56
C ILE A 113 -6.80 0.07 11.61
N ILE A 114 -6.50 0.13 10.31
CA ILE A 114 -7.36 0.83 9.34
C ILE A 114 -8.76 0.23 9.29
N ILE A 115 -8.87 -1.10 9.25
CA ILE A 115 -10.16 -1.80 9.25
C ILE A 115 -10.93 -1.53 10.54
N SER A 116 -10.28 -1.62 11.71
CA SER A 116 -10.90 -1.37 13.02
C SER A 116 -11.44 0.07 13.11
N VAL A 117 -10.65 1.04 12.65
CA VAL A 117 -11.09 2.45 12.59
C VAL A 117 -12.25 2.61 11.61
N ALA A 118 -12.22 1.96 10.45
CA ALA A 118 -13.31 2.02 9.47
C ALA A 118 -14.63 1.50 10.03
N ILE A 119 -14.61 0.37 10.74
CA ILE A 119 -15.79 -0.20 11.40
C ILE A 119 -16.28 0.70 12.53
N ALA A 120 -15.39 1.18 13.39
CA ALA A 120 -15.75 2.02 14.53
C ALA A 120 -16.39 3.34 14.08
N THR A 121 -15.84 3.97 13.05
CA THR A 121 -16.36 5.23 12.52
C THR A 121 -17.68 5.05 11.76
N HIS A 122 -17.90 3.91 11.09
CA HIS A 122 -19.18 3.60 10.47
C HIS A 122 -20.28 3.47 11.52
N LYS A 123 -20.05 2.69 12.56
CA LYS A 123 -21.01 2.48 13.66
C LYS A 123 -21.35 3.79 14.40
N SER A 124 -20.38 4.69 14.57
CA SER A 124 -20.60 6.00 15.19
C SER A 124 -21.49 6.92 14.34
N ASN A 125 -21.38 6.83 13.00
CA ASN A 125 -22.21 7.61 12.09
C ASN A 125 -23.66 7.11 12.02
N GLU A 126 -23.91 5.81 12.17
CA GLU A 126 -25.28 5.26 12.25
C GLU A 126 -26.02 5.69 13.52
N GLY A 127 -25.31 5.90 14.64
CA GLY A 127 -25.88 6.36 15.90
C GLY A 127 -26.19 7.85 15.98
N THR A 128 -25.72 8.66 15.01
CA THR A 128 -25.81 10.12 15.05
C THR A 128 -26.62 10.70 13.88
N ILE A 129 -27.67 10.03 13.46
CA ILE A 129 -28.58 10.50 12.38
C ILE A 129 -29.27 11.83 12.72
N ASP A 130 -29.24 12.25 13.99
CA ASP A 130 -29.96 13.46 14.47
C ASP A 130 -29.18 14.78 14.36
N SER A 131 -27.93 14.76 13.94
CA SER A 131 -27.08 15.96 13.89
C SER A 131 -26.34 16.16 12.56
N GLY A 132 -26.94 15.92 11.44
CA GLY A 132 -26.62 16.47 10.09
C GLY A 132 -25.14 16.60 9.64
N LYS A 133 -24.12 16.23 10.44
CA LYS A 133 -22.70 16.28 10.07
C LYS A 133 -21.96 15.08 10.65
N PRO A 134 -21.25 14.29 9.83
CA PRO A 134 -20.41 13.20 10.32
C PRO A 134 -19.19 13.79 11.05
N VAL A 135 -19.28 13.90 12.38
CA VAL A 135 -18.25 14.50 13.25
C VAL A 135 -16.89 13.80 13.11
N VAL A 136 -16.89 12.51 12.84
CA VAL A 136 -15.66 11.71 12.73
C VAL A 136 -14.99 11.84 11.35
N ALA A 137 -15.77 12.10 10.29
CA ALA A 137 -15.21 12.30 8.94
C ALA A 137 -14.38 13.60 8.84
N GLU A 138 -14.70 14.60 9.64
CA GLU A 138 -13.99 15.88 9.67
C GLU A 138 -12.67 15.77 10.43
N SER A 139 -12.64 15.01 11.53
CA SER A 139 -11.40 14.69 12.27
C SER A 139 -10.42 13.85 11.43
N LEU A 140 -10.91 12.91 10.62
CA LEU A 140 -10.07 12.09 9.75
C LEU A 140 -9.53 12.85 8.54
N LYS A 141 -10.19 13.94 8.08
CA LYS A 141 -9.67 14.83 7.04
C LYS A 141 -8.37 15.53 7.46
N SER A 142 -8.19 15.82 8.75
CA SER A 142 -6.96 16.43 9.26
C SER A 142 -5.75 15.46 9.23
N TRP A 143 -5.98 14.15 9.15
CA TRP A 143 -4.95 13.12 9.11
C TRP A 143 -4.51 12.76 7.69
N GLY A 144 -4.67 13.67 6.75
CA GLY A 144 -4.22 13.51 5.37
C GLY A 144 -4.85 12.31 4.65
N ARG A 145 -4.03 11.40 4.13
CA ARG A 145 -4.52 10.26 3.34
C ARG A 145 -5.11 9.11 4.16
N PHE A 146 -4.94 9.10 5.46
CA PHE A 146 -5.50 8.06 6.32
C PHE A 146 -7.04 8.04 6.22
N GLY A 147 -7.68 9.20 6.20
CA GLY A 147 -9.12 9.31 5.98
C GLY A 147 -9.59 8.71 4.64
N THR A 148 -8.77 8.87 3.59
CA THR A 148 -9.07 8.25 2.28
C THR A 148 -8.99 6.73 2.34
N TRP A 149 -8.06 6.16 3.09
CA TRP A 149 -7.94 4.70 3.25
C TRP A 149 -9.12 4.13 4.04
N VAL A 150 -9.48 4.78 5.15
CA VAL A 150 -10.66 4.41 5.95
C VAL A 150 -11.92 4.45 5.09
N LYS A 151 -12.13 5.53 4.33
CA LYS A 151 -13.27 5.66 3.42
C LYS A 151 -13.31 4.54 2.38
N ARG A 152 -12.20 4.20 1.76
CA ARG A 152 -12.14 3.09 0.77
C ARG A 152 -12.51 1.74 1.37
N VAL A 153 -12.12 1.50 2.63
CA VAL A 153 -12.51 0.26 3.34
C VAL A 153 -14.02 0.29 3.63
N GLN A 154 -14.56 1.44 4.05
CA GLN A 154 -16.00 1.60 4.27
C GLN A 154 -16.80 1.42 2.97
N ASP A 155 -16.37 2.06 1.88
CA ASP A 155 -17.01 1.93 0.57
C ASP A 155 -16.98 0.46 0.09
N PHE A 156 -15.89 -0.26 0.35
CA PHE A 156 -15.78 -1.68 0.01
C PHE A 156 -16.71 -2.57 0.85
N MET A 157 -16.83 -2.30 2.14
CA MET A 157 -17.59 -3.14 3.07
C MET A 157 -19.10 -2.83 3.11
N TYR A 158 -19.48 -1.56 2.90
CA TYR A 158 -20.82 -1.07 3.17
C TYR A 158 -21.49 -0.36 1.99
N ALA A 159 -20.79 -0.13 0.85
CA ALA A 159 -21.41 0.50 -0.31
C ALA A 159 -22.56 -0.36 -0.85
N LYS A 160 -23.74 0.25 -0.95
CA LYS A 160 -24.88 -0.34 -1.67
C LYS A 160 -24.59 -0.33 -3.17
N ASP A 161 -25.16 -1.27 -3.92
CA ASP A 161 -24.88 -1.42 -5.36
C ASP A 161 -25.07 -0.14 -6.19
N ASN A 162 -25.91 0.79 -5.73
CA ASN A 162 -26.18 2.06 -6.39
C ASN A 162 -25.10 3.16 -6.12
N GLU A 163 -24.20 2.95 -5.15
CA GLU A 163 -23.17 3.91 -4.74
C GLU A 163 -21.75 3.47 -5.14
N VAL A 164 -21.67 2.37 -5.90
CA VAL A 164 -20.36 1.84 -6.33
C VAL A 164 -19.69 2.81 -7.30
N PRO A 165 -18.41 3.16 -7.08
CA PRO A 165 -17.67 4.08 -7.97
C PRO A 165 -17.75 3.64 -9.43
N TYR A 166 -17.95 4.61 -10.34
CA TYR A 166 -18.10 4.38 -11.79
C TYR A 166 -17.04 3.41 -12.37
N GLN A 167 -15.78 3.53 -11.93
CA GLN A 167 -14.71 2.64 -12.38
C GLN A 167 -14.96 1.17 -12.03
N VAL A 168 -15.51 0.90 -10.85
CA VAL A 168 -15.83 -0.47 -10.42
C VAL A 168 -17.04 -1.01 -11.17
N GLN A 169 -18.04 -0.17 -11.45
CA GLN A 169 -19.19 -0.55 -12.28
C GLN A 169 -18.74 -0.92 -13.69
N GLN A 170 -17.90 -0.09 -14.32
CA GLN A 170 -17.38 -0.37 -15.66
C GLN A 170 -16.48 -1.63 -15.68
N ALA A 171 -15.69 -1.86 -14.64
CA ALA A 171 -14.92 -3.09 -14.52
C ALA A 171 -15.81 -4.32 -14.41
N LYS A 172 -16.89 -4.27 -13.59
CA LYS A 172 -17.89 -5.35 -13.50
C LYS A 172 -18.56 -5.64 -14.85
N ILE A 173 -18.96 -4.59 -15.57
CA ILE A 173 -19.58 -4.69 -16.91
C ILE A 173 -18.58 -5.30 -17.90
N ALA A 174 -17.34 -4.85 -17.92
CA ALA A 174 -16.30 -5.38 -18.78
C ALA A 174 -16.04 -6.86 -18.53
N ILE A 175 -15.98 -7.28 -17.27
CA ILE A 175 -15.79 -8.69 -16.89
C ILE A 175 -17.02 -9.51 -17.28
N ALA A 176 -18.24 -8.99 -17.05
CA ALA A 176 -19.47 -9.69 -17.39
C ALA A 176 -19.64 -9.88 -18.92
N ASN A 177 -19.28 -8.84 -19.70
CA ASN A 177 -19.37 -8.89 -21.15
C ASN A 177 -18.19 -9.63 -21.80
N GLY A 178 -17.00 -9.58 -21.18
CA GLY A 178 -15.79 -10.20 -21.72
C GLY A 178 -15.77 -11.72 -21.62
N GLY A 179 -16.40 -12.32 -20.61
CA GLY A 179 -16.39 -13.77 -20.37
C GLY A 179 -14.96 -14.35 -20.32
N ILE A 180 -14.83 -15.62 -20.01
CA ILE A 180 -13.52 -16.30 -20.06
C ILE A 180 -13.15 -16.67 -21.53
N PHE A 181 -14.13 -16.70 -22.44
CA PHE A 181 -13.96 -17.18 -23.82
C PHE A 181 -14.48 -16.22 -24.92
N VAL A 182 -15.01 -15.07 -24.57
CA VAL A 182 -15.61 -14.12 -25.54
C VAL A 182 -14.79 -12.84 -25.65
N GLY A 183 -13.51 -12.97 -25.73
CA GLY A 183 -12.56 -11.88 -25.96
C GLY A 183 -11.75 -12.07 -27.25
N LEU A 184 -12.31 -12.76 -28.24
CA LEU A 184 -11.72 -12.95 -29.58
C LEU A 184 -12.68 -12.39 -30.61
#